data_44f7d400ce453db7bfe21f28e3dadd67
#
_entry.id   44f7d400ce453db7bfe21f28e3dadd67
#
_cell.length_a   1.000
_cell.length_b   1.000
_cell.length_c   1.000
_cell.angle_alpha   90.00
_cell.angle_beta   90.00
_cell.angle_gamma   90.00
#
_symmetry.space_group_name_H-M   'P 1'
#
loop_
_entity.id
_entity.type
_entity.pdbx_description
1 polymer ?
#
loop_
_entity_poly.entity_id
_entity_poly.type
_entity_poly.pdbx_seq_one_letter_code
_entity_poly.pdbx_strand_id
1 'polypeptide(L)'
;TATASATPSVTASATPSASVTTAAATTPAATPTTPAQTPSVTTAAAVAACTANDLKVTVTPAKRVFAAGEQVSFHVTYTNSSKTPCAVGGEGANTGVDLKITSGAAQVYTRSLCAATAVQKSEVAAGAEGATDLAWDRKINVLGCSSASTAQKGSYWAAVTVNGVSSAPVNFVIQ
;
A
#
# COMPACT_ATOMS: atom_id res chain seq x y z
N THR A 1 32.61 -29.64 26.07
CA THR A 1 31.84 -29.03 27.18
C THR A 1 30.43 -28.77 26.69
N ALA A 2 29.48 -29.57 27.15
CA ALA A 2 28.07 -29.45 26.87
C ALA A 2 27.44 -28.39 27.78
N THR A 3 26.52 -27.59 27.24
CA THR A 3 25.70 -26.74 28.09
C THR A 3 24.22 -26.85 27.68
N ALA A 4 23.41 -27.07 28.70
CA ALA A 4 22.06 -27.58 28.71
C ALA A 4 20.98 -26.65 28.15
N SER A 5 19.96 -27.33 27.61
CA SER A 5 18.63 -26.83 27.26
C SER A 5 17.83 -26.52 28.50
N ALA A 6 17.12 -25.40 28.52
CA ALA A 6 16.10 -25.06 29.52
C ALA A 6 14.75 -24.90 28.83
N THR A 7 13.80 -25.75 29.23
CA THR A 7 12.39 -25.75 28.82
C THR A 7 11.58 -24.87 29.80
N PRO A 8 10.72 -23.96 29.37
CA PRO A 8 9.77 -23.31 30.29
C PRO A 8 8.48 -24.12 30.44
N SER A 9 8.09 -24.28 31.69
CA SER A 9 6.89 -24.97 32.19
C SER A 9 5.62 -24.17 31.91
N VAL A 10 4.57 -24.84 31.46
CA VAL A 10 3.22 -24.30 31.28
C VAL A 10 2.44 -24.37 32.61
N THR A 11 1.97 -23.23 33.10
CA THR A 11 1.09 -23.14 34.24
C THR A 11 -0.37 -23.13 33.77
N ALA A 12 -1.13 -24.13 34.24
CA ALA A 12 -2.57 -24.23 34.04
C ALA A 12 -3.32 -23.23 34.90
N SER A 13 -4.24 -22.47 34.33
CA SER A 13 -5.12 -21.54 35.04
C SER A 13 -6.50 -22.15 35.22
N ALA A 14 -7.01 -22.08 36.45
CA ALA A 14 -8.25 -22.67 36.91
C ALA A 14 -9.50 -21.90 36.49
N THR A 15 -10.55 -22.66 36.18
CA THR A 15 -11.91 -22.21 35.87
C THR A 15 -12.66 -21.81 37.15
N PRO A 16 -13.36 -20.66 37.22
CA PRO A 16 -14.30 -20.41 38.30
C PRO A 16 -15.70 -20.98 37.99
N SER A 17 -16.24 -21.71 38.93
CA SER A 17 -17.59 -22.25 38.95
C SER A 17 -18.61 -21.13 39.20
N ALA A 18 -19.63 -21.01 38.35
CA ALA A 18 -20.71 -20.04 38.53
C ALA A 18 -21.85 -20.66 39.34
N SER A 19 -22.20 -20.03 40.45
CA SER A 19 -23.37 -20.36 41.28
C SER A 19 -24.66 -19.84 40.66
N VAL A 20 -25.64 -20.71 40.53
CA VAL A 20 -27.00 -20.39 40.06
C VAL A 20 -27.85 -19.86 41.19
N THR A 21 -28.28 -18.62 41.15
CA THR A 21 -29.25 -18.04 42.06
C THR A 21 -30.61 -17.95 41.37
N THR A 22 -31.57 -18.69 41.88
CA THR A 22 -32.99 -18.67 41.45
C THR A 22 -33.67 -17.40 41.93
N ALA A 23 -34.13 -16.56 41.06
CA ALA A 23 -34.94 -15.39 41.38
C ALA A 23 -36.39 -15.53 40.88
N ALA A 24 -37.31 -15.16 41.75
CA ALA A 24 -38.75 -15.31 41.59
C ALA A 24 -39.36 -14.53 40.42
N ALA A 25 -40.39 -15.12 39.85
CA ALA A 25 -41.20 -14.52 38.79
C ALA A 25 -42.05 -13.35 39.31
N THR A 26 -41.84 -12.18 38.76
CA THR A 26 -42.73 -11.02 38.81
C THR A 26 -43.30 -10.76 37.44
N THR A 27 -44.64 -10.73 37.35
CA THR A 27 -45.41 -10.45 36.12
C THR A 27 -45.10 -9.05 35.62
N PRO A 28 -44.66 -8.86 34.36
CA PRO A 28 -44.47 -7.53 33.80
C PRO A 28 -45.77 -6.94 33.24
N ALA A 29 -46.05 -5.71 33.66
CA ALA A 29 -47.06 -4.86 33.06
C ALA A 29 -46.70 -4.55 31.59
N ALA A 30 -47.69 -4.56 30.71
CA ALA A 30 -47.55 -4.25 29.28
C ALA A 30 -47.02 -2.82 29.09
N THR A 31 -45.83 -2.68 28.59
CA THR A 31 -45.24 -1.40 28.15
C THR A 31 -45.69 -1.14 26.68
N PRO A 32 -46.07 0.10 26.31
CA PRO A 32 -46.46 0.43 24.96
C PRO A 32 -45.23 0.26 24.03
N THR A 33 -45.40 -0.57 23.00
CA THR A 33 -44.36 -0.81 21.98
C THR A 33 -44.20 0.44 21.11
N THR A 34 -43.14 1.19 21.33
CA THR A 34 -42.70 2.23 20.40
C THR A 34 -42.26 1.55 19.09
N PRO A 35 -42.77 1.99 17.91
CA PRO A 35 -42.32 1.40 16.65
C PRO A 35 -40.82 1.55 16.51
N ALA A 36 -40.12 0.42 16.32
CA ALA A 36 -38.70 0.39 16.04
C ALA A 36 -38.42 1.13 14.73
N GLN A 37 -37.74 2.24 14.81
CA GLN A 37 -37.21 2.92 13.62
C GLN A 37 -36.19 1.98 12.97
N THR A 38 -36.52 1.51 11.76
CA THR A 38 -35.54 0.78 10.93
C THR A 38 -34.34 1.69 10.68
N PRO A 39 -33.12 1.27 11.04
CA PRO A 39 -31.95 2.09 10.74
C PRO A 39 -31.84 2.25 9.22
N SER A 40 -31.96 3.48 8.75
CA SER A 40 -31.64 3.81 7.36
C SER A 40 -30.14 3.58 7.19
N VAL A 41 -29.77 2.54 6.45
CA VAL A 41 -28.40 2.27 6.05
C VAL A 41 -28.02 3.36 5.06
N THR A 42 -27.41 4.44 5.53
CA THR A 42 -26.79 5.44 4.67
C THR A 42 -25.57 4.78 4.04
N THR A 43 -25.69 4.33 2.81
CA THR A 43 -24.55 3.85 2.04
C THR A 43 -23.60 5.04 1.88
N ALA A 44 -22.43 4.99 2.54
CA ALA A 44 -21.42 6.01 2.35
C ALA A 44 -21.06 6.08 0.86
N ALA A 45 -21.14 7.27 0.28
CA ALA A 45 -20.78 7.48 -1.12
C ALA A 45 -19.33 7.03 -1.35
N ALA A 46 -19.10 6.23 -2.38
CA ALA A 46 -17.76 5.76 -2.70
C ALA A 46 -16.87 6.97 -3.04
N VAL A 47 -15.71 7.06 -2.37
CA VAL A 47 -14.75 8.13 -2.63
C VAL A 47 -14.21 7.98 -4.06
N ALA A 48 -14.26 9.07 -4.83
CA ALA A 48 -13.80 9.10 -6.21
C ALA A 48 -12.27 8.89 -6.30
N ALA A 49 -11.80 8.35 -7.41
CA ALA A 49 -10.36 8.24 -7.67
C ALA A 49 -9.72 9.63 -7.80
N CYS A 50 -8.50 9.78 -7.26
CA CYS A 50 -7.73 11.00 -7.43
C CYS A 50 -7.40 11.23 -8.91
N THR A 51 -7.52 12.45 -9.38
CA THR A 51 -7.19 12.87 -10.75
C THR A 51 -5.85 13.59 -10.82
N ALA A 52 -5.42 13.92 -12.04
CA ALA A 52 -4.17 14.64 -12.27
C ALA A 52 -4.09 16.02 -11.56
N ASN A 53 -5.23 16.64 -11.32
CA ASN A 53 -5.27 17.94 -10.62
C ASN A 53 -5.26 17.79 -9.09
N ASP A 54 -5.50 16.59 -8.59
CA ASP A 54 -5.61 16.29 -7.16
C ASP A 54 -4.29 15.84 -6.55
N LEU A 55 -3.40 15.20 -7.34
CA LEU A 55 -2.20 14.56 -6.83
C LEU A 55 -0.92 15.29 -7.20
N LYS A 56 -0.04 15.42 -6.22
CA LYS A 56 1.38 15.69 -6.42
C LYS A 56 2.16 14.42 -6.07
N VAL A 57 2.87 13.86 -7.05
CA VAL A 57 3.64 12.63 -6.89
C VAL A 57 5.14 12.94 -6.84
N THR A 58 5.83 12.31 -5.87
CA THR A 58 7.29 12.42 -5.71
C THR A 58 7.88 11.03 -5.58
N VAL A 59 9.04 10.80 -6.19
CA VAL A 59 9.83 9.57 -6.03
C VAL A 59 11.21 9.93 -5.49
N THR A 60 11.69 9.13 -4.54
CA THR A 60 13.02 9.30 -3.94
C THR A 60 13.71 7.95 -3.88
N PRO A 61 14.89 7.77 -4.49
CA PRO A 61 15.65 6.54 -4.33
C PRO A 61 16.17 6.44 -2.90
N ALA A 62 16.20 5.25 -2.32
CA ALA A 62 16.71 5.02 -0.97
C ALA A 62 18.18 5.45 -0.83
N LYS A 63 18.92 5.40 -1.94
CA LYS A 63 20.30 5.86 -2.04
C LYS A 63 20.53 6.52 -3.40
N ARG A 64 21.53 7.40 -3.48
CA ARG A 64 21.96 7.95 -4.78
C ARG A 64 22.87 7.00 -5.55
N VAL A 65 23.55 6.09 -4.85
CA VAL A 65 24.49 5.14 -5.43
C VAL A 65 24.22 3.76 -4.84
N PHE A 66 24.02 2.78 -5.71
CA PHE A 66 23.78 1.37 -5.37
C PHE A 66 24.98 0.53 -5.82
N ALA A 67 25.41 -0.40 -4.96
CA ALA A 67 26.49 -1.32 -5.28
C ALA A 67 26.08 -2.37 -6.34
N ALA A 68 27.06 -3.03 -6.94
CA ALA A 68 26.81 -4.15 -7.83
C ALA A 68 25.97 -5.24 -7.14
N GLY A 69 24.92 -5.72 -7.80
CA GLY A 69 24.01 -6.73 -7.25
C GLY A 69 23.00 -6.24 -6.21
N GLU A 70 23.14 -5.01 -5.71
CA GLU A 70 22.19 -4.44 -4.75
C GLU A 70 20.84 -4.16 -5.40
N GLN A 71 19.74 -4.50 -4.72
CA GLN A 71 18.39 -4.14 -5.14
C GLN A 71 18.19 -2.63 -5.03
N VAL A 72 17.60 -2.03 -6.05
CA VAL A 72 17.28 -0.61 -6.05
C VAL A 72 15.87 -0.41 -5.49
N SER A 73 15.75 0.41 -4.45
CA SER A 73 14.46 0.73 -3.84
C SER A 73 14.15 2.23 -3.92
N PHE A 74 12.87 2.52 -4.02
CA PHE A 74 12.33 3.87 -4.15
C PHE A 74 11.21 4.08 -3.15
N HIS A 75 11.23 5.21 -2.47
CA HIS A 75 10.11 5.70 -1.68
C HIS A 75 9.26 6.64 -2.55
N VAL A 76 7.99 6.35 -2.66
CA VAL A 76 7.03 7.12 -3.45
C VAL A 76 6.05 7.77 -2.51
N THR A 77 5.93 9.10 -2.58
CA THR A 77 4.90 9.85 -1.86
C THR A 77 3.92 10.47 -2.84
N TYR A 78 2.68 10.58 -2.42
CA TYR A 78 1.63 11.24 -3.17
C TYR A 78 0.77 12.07 -2.23
N THR A 79 0.65 13.36 -2.50
CA THR A 79 -0.10 14.31 -1.69
C THR A 79 -1.38 14.69 -2.41
N ASN A 80 -2.53 14.60 -1.72
CA ASN A 80 -3.79 15.12 -2.23
C ASN A 80 -3.81 16.64 -2.08
N SER A 81 -3.64 17.35 -3.18
CA SER A 81 -3.63 18.82 -3.23
C SER A 81 -5.04 19.41 -3.34
N SER A 82 -6.08 18.59 -3.47
CA SER A 82 -7.46 19.05 -3.57
C SER A 82 -8.07 19.38 -2.20
N LYS A 83 -9.26 19.94 -2.22
CA LYS A 83 -10.02 20.28 -1.00
C LYS A 83 -10.95 19.15 -0.54
N THR A 84 -11.01 18.04 -1.29
CA THR A 84 -11.88 16.89 -1.02
C THR A 84 -11.04 15.62 -0.92
N PRO A 85 -11.46 14.62 -0.13
CA PRO A 85 -10.79 13.34 -0.12
C PRO A 85 -10.92 12.64 -1.48
N CYS A 86 -9.88 11.91 -1.88
CA CYS A 86 -9.89 11.08 -3.08
C CYS A 86 -9.16 9.76 -2.85
N ALA A 87 -9.35 8.78 -3.72
CA ALA A 87 -8.78 7.45 -3.57
C ALA A 87 -7.61 7.23 -4.52
N VAL A 88 -6.54 6.64 -4.00
CA VAL A 88 -5.38 6.12 -4.76
C VAL A 88 -5.46 4.61 -4.79
N GLY A 89 -5.16 4.01 -5.94
CA GLY A 89 -5.21 2.56 -6.12
C GLY A 89 -6.62 2.03 -6.40
N GLY A 90 -6.79 0.74 -6.24
CA GLY A 90 -8.01 0.03 -6.59
C GLY A 90 -7.94 -0.58 -7.98
N GLU A 91 -9.09 -1.02 -8.50
CA GLU A 91 -9.23 -1.57 -9.84
C GLU A 91 -9.60 -0.48 -10.84
N GLY A 92 -9.12 -0.62 -12.07
CA GLY A 92 -9.43 0.28 -13.18
C GLY A 92 -8.21 0.74 -13.95
N ALA A 93 -8.45 1.37 -15.09
CA ALA A 93 -7.40 1.99 -15.88
C ALA A 93 -6.81 3.19 -15.12
N ASN A 94 -5.49 3.29 -15.13
CA ASN A 94 -4.73 4.38 -14.50
C ASN A 94 -4.90 4.50 -12.96
N THR A 95 -5.28 3.42 -12.27
CA THR A 95 -5.44 3.41 -10.79
C THR A 95 -4.26 2.73 -10.10
N GLY A 96 -3.15 2.58 -10.58
CA GLY A 96 -2.03 1.86 -9.95
C GLY A 96 -0.83 2.75 -9.72
N VAL A 97 0.24 2.10 -9.30
CA VAL A 97 1.57 2.70 -9.16
C VAL A 97 2.50 2.02 -10.16
N ASP A 98 2.97 2.75 -11.15
CA ASP A 98 3.91 2.27 -12.16
C ASP A 98 5.28 2.94 -11.99
N LEU A 99 6.34 2.15 -12.15
CA LEU A 99 7.73 2.60 -12.08
C LEU A 99 8.36 2.47 -13.46
N LYS A 100 8.88 3.57 -13.98
CA LYS A 100 9.65 3.63 -15.23
C LYS A 100 11.11 3.99 -14.95
N ILE A 101 12.03 3.23 -15.52
CA ILE A 101 13.47 3.49 -15.41
C ILE A 101 14.06 3.65 -16.81
N THR A 102 14.89 4.69 -16.98
CA THR A 102 15.59 4.99 -18.22
C THR A 102 17.09 5.16 -17.95
N SER A 103 17.90 4.95 -19.01
CA SER A 103 19.32 5.31 -19.03
C SER A 103 19.54 6.18 -20.28
N GLY A 104 19.79 7.46 -20.07
CA GLY A 104 19.69 8.45 -21.14
C GLY A 104 18.29 8.44 -21.76
N ALA A 105 18.22 8.35 -23.09
CA ALA A 105 16.95 8.25 -23.82
C ALA A 105 16.37 6.82 -23.87
N ALA A 106 17.15 5.80 -23.49
CA ALA A 106 16.72 4.41 -23.59
C ALA A 106 15.84 4.03 -22.40
N GLN A 107 14.67 3.44 -22.66
CA GLN A 107 13.86 2.80 -21.64
C GLN A 107 14.51 1.48 -21.24
N VAL A 108 14.62 1.24 -19.96
CA VAL A 108 15.25 0.05 -19.34
C VAL A 108 14.20 -0.84 -18.71
N TYR A 109 13.29 -0.23 -17.96
CA TYR A 109 12.27 -0.94 -17.22
C TYR A 109 10.97 -0.13 -17.14
N THR A 110 9.87 -0.85 -17.20
CA THR A 110 8.54 -0.33 -16.85
C THR A 110 7.78 -1.44 -16.12
N ARG A 111 7.34 -1.19 -14.90
CA ARG A 111 6.70 -2.20 -14.07
C ARG A 111 5.47 -2.80 -14.75
N SER A 112 4.62 -1.97 -15.35
CA SER A 112 3.38 -2.39 -16.02
C SER A 112 3.57 -3.36 -17.18
N LEU A 113 4.78 -3.46 -17.75
CA LEU A 113 5.04 -4.45 -18.81
C LEU A 113 5.00 -5.90 -18.30
N CYS A 114 5.41 -6.13 -17.03
CA CYS A 114 5.65 -7.49 -16.55
C CYS A 114 5.10 -7.76 -15.15
N ALA A 115 4.54 -6.76 -14.49
CA ALA A 115 4.00 -6.89 -13.14
C ALA A 115 2.70 -6.08 -13.01
N ALA A 116 1.86 -6.49 -12.08
CA ALA A 116 0.67 -5.72 -11.74
C ALA A 116 1.07 -4.37 -11.13
N THR A 117 0.42 -3.32 -11.60
CA THR A 117 0.56 -1.96 -11.05
C THR A 117 -0.49 -1.67 -9.98
N ALA A 118 -1.52 -2.50 -9.90
CA ALA A 118 -2.60 -2.36 -8.94
C ALA A 118 -2.03 -2.33 -7.49
N VAL A 119 -2.46 -1.36 -6.74
CA VAL A 119 -2.22 -1.24 -5.30
C VAL A 119 -3.56 -1.22 -4.58
N GLN A 120 -3.56 -1.59 -3.31
CA GLN A 120 -4.78 -1.57 -2.52
C GLN A 120 -5.36 -0.15 -2.50
N LYS A 121 -6.69 -0.06 -2.68
CA LYS A 121 -7.38 1.23 -2.63
C LYS A 121 -7.20 1.87 -1.25
N SER A 122 -6.70 3.09 -1.23
CA SER A 122 -6.51 3.90 -0.03
C SER A 122 -7.11 5.28 -0.22
N GLU A 123 -7.85 5.74 0.75
CA GLU A 123 -8.38 7.10 0.76
C GLU A 123 -7.32 8.06 1.29
N VAL A 124 -7.14 9.16 0.58
CA VAL A 124 -6.23 10.26 0.95
C VAL A 124 -7.07 11.49 1.22
N ALA A 125 -7.12 11.92 2.47
CA ALA A 125 -7.86 13.12 2.86
C ALA A 125 -7.31 14.37 2.16
N ALA A 126 -8.09 15.43 2.12
CA ALA A 126 -7.66 16.73 1.57
C ALA A 126 -6.38 17.22 2.25
N GLY A 127 -5.36 17.54 1.48
CA GLY A 127 -4.05 17.96 1.97
C GLY A 127 -3.18 16.90 2.62
N ALA A 128 -3.67 15.65 2.73
CA ALA A 128 -2.90 14.55 3.32
C ALA A 128 -1.94 13.92 2.31
N GLU A 129 -0.95 13.21 2.85
CA GLU A 129 0.03 12.44 2.10
C GLU A 129 -0.15 10.93 2.33
N GLY A 130 0.00 10.16 1.27
CA GLY A 130 0.17 8.72 1.30
C GLY A 130 1.54 8.33 0.75
N ALA A 131 1.98 7.11 1.05
CA ALA A 131 3.26 6.62 0.58
C ALA A 131 3.22 5.13 0.23
N THR A 132 4.15 4.71 -0.63
CA THR A 132 4.40 3.30 -0.95
C THR A 132 5.86 3.12 -1.36
N ASP A 133 6.40 1.93 -1.11
CA ASP A 133 7.75 1.60 -1.51
C ASP A 133 7.73 0.68 -2.74
N LEU A 134 8.66 0.93 -3.67
CA LEU A 134 8.86 0.12 -4.86
C LEU A 134 10.29 -0.41 -4.88
N ALA A 135 10.44 -1.64 -5.35
CA ALA A 135 11.74 -2.26 -5.54
C ALA A 135 11.93 -2.65 -7.00
N TRP A 136 13.16 -2.51 -7.49
CA TRP A 136 13.59 -2.96 -8.80
C TRP A 136 14.78 -3.90 -8.66
N ASP A 137 14.64 -5.09 -9.22
CA ASP A 137 15.64 -6.16 -9.21
C ASP A 137 16.73 -5.99 -10.29
N ARG A 138 16.76 -4.83 -10.94
CA ARG A 138 17.67 -4.44 -12.01
C ARG A 138 17.47 -5.19 -13.34
N LYS A 139 16.43 -5.99 -13.46
CA LYS A 139 16.10 -6.63 -14.74
C LYS A 139 15.68 -5.62 -15.79
N ILE A 140 16.14 -5.83 -17.02
CA ILE A 140 15.74 -5.07 -18.19
C ILE A 140 14.52 -5.77 -18.79
N ASN A 141 13.33 -5.19 -18.64
CA ASN A 141 12.10 -5.85 -19.09
C ASN A 141 11.55 -5.37 -20.43
N VAL A 142 12.15 -4.34 -21.01
CA VAL A 142 11.80 -3.88 -22.37
C VAL A 142 12.17 -4.89 -23.45
N LEU A 143 13.03 -5.86 -23.13
CA LEU A 143 13.39 -6.99 -24.00
C LEU A 143 12.46 -8.21 -23.80
N GLY A 144 11.44 -8.08 -22.95
CA GLY A 144 10.51 -9.13 -22.56
C GLY A 144 10.62 -9.51 -21.09
N CYS A 145 9.51 -9.98 -20.51
CA CYS A 145 9.40 -10.26 -19.06
C CYS A 145 10.29 -11.44 -18.60
N SER A 146 10.62 -12.34 -19.48
CA SER A 146 11.53 -13.47 -19.23
C SER A 146 13.01 -13.16 -19.50
N SER A 147 13.33 -11.91 -19.90
CA SER A 147 14.72 -11.52 -20.16
C SER A 147 15.59 -11.70 -18.92
N ALA A 148 16.74 -12.36 -19.07
CA ALA A 148 17.76 -12.49 -18.05
C ALA A 148 18.70 -11.28 -17.99
N SER A 149 18.55 -10.30 -18.89
CA SER A 149 19.40 -9.12 -18.96
C SER A 149 19.21 -8.24 -17.73
N THR A 150 20.33 -7.81 -17.16
CA THR A 150 20.37 -6.90 -16.00
C THR A 150 21.00 -5.56 -16.36
N ALA A 151 20.54 -4.52 -15.69
CA ALA A 151 21.12 -3.19 -15.82
C ALA A 151 22.58 -3.19 -15.38
N GLN A 152 23.44 -2.62 -16.21
CA GLN A 152 24.87 -2.49 -15.99
C GLN A 152 25.17 -1.28 -15.11
N LYS A 153 26.44 -1.14 -14.70
CA LYS A 153 26.91 0.09 -14.04
C LYS A 153 26.64 1.30 -14.93
N GLY A 154 26.21 2.39 -14.30
CA GLY A 154 25.87 3.60 -15.03
C GLY A 154 24.87 4.49 -14.31
N SER A 155 24.47 5.55 -15.01
CA SER A 155 23.50 6.53 -14.51
C SER A 155 22.10 6.23 -15.04
N TYR A 156 21.11 6.29 -14.16
CA TYR A 156 19.72 5.96 -14.42
C TYR A 156 18.79 7.04 -13.90
N TRP A 157 17.60 7.08 -14.47
CA TRP A 157 16.52 7.97 -14.05
C TRP A 157 15.28 7.14 -13.74
N ALA A 158 14.66 7.41 -12.61
CA ALA A 158 13.40 6.79 -12.22
C ALA A 158 12.29 7.84 -12.21
N ALA A 159 11.15 7.49 -12.77
CA ALA A 159 9.90 8.24 -12.66
C ALA A 159 8.78 7.29 -12.25
N VAL A 160 7.85 7.77 -11.45
CA VAL A 160 6.71 6.99 -10.97
C VAL A 160 5.41 7.66 -11.41
N THR A 161 4.46 6.86 -11.79
CA THR A 161 3.09 7.30 -12.10
C THR A 161 2.15 6.70 -11.05
N VAL A 162 1.36 7.56 -10.39
CA VAL A 162 0.32 7.17 -9.42
C VAL A 162 -1.01 7.68 -9.93
N ASN A 163 -1.99 6.82 -10.11
CA ASN A 163 -3.30 7.17 -10.69
C ASN A 163 -3.18 8.01 -11.98
N GLY A 164 -2.23 7.67 -12.85
CA GLY A 164 -1.98 8.40 -14.10
C GLY A 164 -1.18 9.70 -13.93
N VAL A 165 -0.82 10.11 -12.72
CA VAL A 165 -0.02 11.32 -12.44
C VAL A 165 1.45 10.96 -12.32
N SER A 166 2.30 11.54 -13.15
CA SER A 166 3.73 11.25 -13.15
C SER A 166 4.51 12.19 -12.24
N SER A 167 5.49 11.63 -11.53
CA SER A 167 6.50 12.40 -10.79
C SER A 167 7.51 13.04 -11.74
N ALA A 168 8.26 14.03 -11.22
CA ALA A 168 9.53 14.40 -11.83
C ALA A 168 10.51 13.21 -11.78
N PRO A 169 11.35 13.02 -12.82
CA PRO A 169 12.35 11.97 -12.80
C PRO A 169 13.48 12.28 -11.81
N VAL A 170 13.99 11.26 -11.14
CA VAL A 170 15.09 11.35 -10.18
C VAL A 170 16.27 10.49 -10.65
N ASN A 171 17.49 11.03 -10.50
CA ASN A 171 18.72 10.35 -10.90
C ASN A 171 19.27 9.46 -9.77
N PHE A 172 19.81 8.31 -10.16
CA PHE A 172 20.60 7.42 -9.32
C PHE A 172 21.68 6.70 -10.14
N VAL A 173 22.65 6.10 -9.47
CA VAL A 173 23.81 5.44 -10.09
C VAL A 173 23.93 4.00 -9.59
N ILE A 174 24.27 3.08 -10.50
CA ILE A 174 24.67 1.70 -10.22
C ILE A 174 26.21 1.61 -10.44
N GLN A 175 26.93 1.07 -9.48
CA GLN A 175 28.38 0.81 -9.56
C GLN A 175 28.71 -0.64 -9.88
#